data_58eed9a54b82ec9288299d72d65e999a
#
_entry.id   58eed9a54b82ec9288299d72d65e999a
#
_cell.length_a   1.000
_cell.length_b   1.000
_cell.length_c   1.000
_cell.angle_alpha   90.00
_cell.angle_beta   90.00
_cell.angle_gamma   90.00
#
_symmetry.space_group_name_H-M   'P 1'
#
loop_
_entity.id
_entity.type
_entity.pdbx_description
1 polymer ?
#
loop_
_entity_poly.entity_id
_entity_poly.type
_entity_poly.pdbx_seq_one_letter_code
_entity_poly.pdbx_strand_id
1 'polypeptide(L)'
;KQYGKSKEHRPNPIVQMGLFLDGNGIPLAFDLTPGNTNEQKTLLPLEKRIMRDFALSKLVVCTDAGLSSKTNRSFNSFANRAYVTVQSLKKLKQHLRDWALDPQAWHLNGSSTVFNLNEIDLEDNTAVYTKERWIHENGLEERLIISFSPKYKRYQETIRGRQIERACHQIEVKAPARSAKNPNDPARFIQELKTTPSGEVAQQRHLSLDLDKIDNERQYDGFYGVVTNLEDDVQTILRINQRRWEIEESFRIMKSEFKARPVYLQNEKRIEAHFLTCFMALTLFRILEKRLNETISAETLIQTLREMDLHPIRAQGYIPLFKRTALTDKLQKIFGYQLSTEIVDMDTMKKNKRISKQKKLLQSEHI
;
A
#
# COMPACT_ATOMS: atom_id res chain seq x y z
N LYS A 1 -7.42 -11.01 -21.01
CA LYS A 1 -8.26 -11.26 -19.82
C LYS A 1 -8.47 -12.75 -19.61
N GLN A 2 -8.39 -13.22 -18.37
CA GLN A 2 -8.65 -14.59 -17.96
C GLN A 2 -9.48 -14.61 -16.68
N TYR A 3 -10.24 -15.69 -16.48
CA TYR A 3 -10.96 -15.89 -15.22
C TYR A 3 -9.97 -16.16 -14.10
N GLY A 4 -10.08 -15.43 -13.00
CA GLY A 4 -9.22 -15.54 -11.83
C GLY A 4 -9.92 -15.08 -10.57
N LYS A 5 -9.21 -15.07 -9.44
CA LYS A 5 -9.75 -14.64 -8.15
C LYS A 5 -9.91 -13.12 -8.14
N SER A 6 -11.11 -12.62 -8.48
CA SER A 6 -11.43 -11.19 -8.40
C SER A 6 -11.51 -10.72 -6.94
N LYS A 7 -10.86 -9.61 -6.60
CA LYS A 7 -11.03 -8.94 -5.30
C LYS A 7 -12.44 -8.37 -5.09
N GLU A 8 -13.21 -8.20 -6.17
CA GLU A 8 -14.60 -7.73 -6.14
C GLU A 8 -15.61 -8.88 -6.18
N HIS A 9 -15.15 -10.14 -6.16
CA HIS A 9 -15.98 -11.35 -6.26
C HIS A 9 -16.91 -11.39 -7.48
N ARG A 10 -16.57 -10.65 -8.55
CA ARG A 10 -17.35 -10.65 -9.79
C ARG A 10 -16.92 -11.80 -10.70
N PRO A 11 -17.86 -12.42 -11.43
CA PRO A 11 -17.58 -13.57 -12.31
C PRO A 11 -16.98 -13.16 -13.66
N ASN A 12 -16.35 -11.99 -13.78
CA ASN A 12 -15.83 -11.49 -15.05
C ASN A 12 -14.33 -11.82 -15.19
N PRO A 13 -13.85 -12.04 -16.45
CA PRO A 13 -12.43 -12.16 -16.72
C PRO A 13 -11.69 -10.88 -16.32
N ILE A 14 -10.56 -11.05 -15.63
CA ILE A 14 -9.76 -9.94 -15.08
C ILE A 14 -8.37 -9.89 -15.70
N VAL A 15 -7.72 -8.75 -15.55
CA VAL A 15 -6.30 -8.52 -15.79
C VAL A 15 -5.69 -8.14 -14.44
N GLN A 16 -4.51 -8.68 -14.15
CA GLN A 16 -3.72 -8.26 -13.01
C GLN A 16 -2.68 -7.24 -13.46
N MET A 17 -2.47 -6.20 -12.67
CA MET A 17 -1.45 -5.19 -12.90
C MET A 17 -0.45 -5.21 -11.76
N GLY A 18 0.82 -5.42 -12.08
CA GLY A 18 1.97 -5.15 -11.21
C GLY A 18 2.47 -3.73 -11.44
N LEU A 19 2.80 -3.02 -10.37
CA LEU A 19 3.36 -1.66 -10.41
C LEU A 19 4.66 -1.62 -9.62
N PHE A 20 5.68 -1.01 -10.18
CA PHE A 20 6.97 -0.77 -9.53
C PHE A 20 7.18 0.74 -9.37
N LEU A 21 7.45 1.16 -8.14
CA LEU A 21 7.76 2.55 -7.79
C LEU A 21 9.21 2.64 -7.34
N ASP A 22 9.83 3.79 -7.50
CA ASP A 22 11.11 4.08 -6.88
C ASP A 22 10.95 4.40 -5.37
N GLY A 23 12.08 4.63 -4.69
CA GLY A 23 12.08 5.02 -3.27
C GLY A 23 11.38 6.36 -2.97
N ASN A 24 11.02 7.14 -3.98
CA ASN A 24 10.28 8.39 -3.88
C ASN A 24 8.80 8.26 -4.29
N GLY A 25 8.34 7.03 -4.58
CA GLY A 25 6.96 6.77 -5.01
C GLY A 25 6.68 7.12 -6.47
N ILE A 26 7.71 7.37 -7.28
CA ILE A 26 7.56 7.63 -8.72
C ILE A 26 7.45 6.30 -9.47
N PRO A 27 6.42 6.11 -10.33
CA PRO A 27 6.26 4.89 -11.11
C PRO A 27 7.40 4.69 -12.11
N LEU A 28 8.10 3.55 -12.01
CA LEU A 28 9.19 3.16 -12.89
C LEU A 28 8.75 2.20 -14.00
N ALA A 29 7.91 1.23 -13.66
CA ALA A 29 7.43 0.23 -14.59
C ALA A 29 6.10 -0.37 -14.13
N PHE A 30 5.38 -0.95 -15.10
CA PHE A 30 4.22 -1.79 -14.82
C PHE A 30 4.28 -3.07 -15.64
N ASP A 31 3.52 -4.07 -15.21
CA ASP A 31 3.33 -5.31 -15.93
C ASP A 31 1.86 -5.71 -15.92
N LEU A 32 1.41 -6.35 -17.01
CA LEU A 32 0.04 -6.84 -17.15
C LEU A 32 0.06 -8.34 -17.33
N THR A 33 -0.62 -9.04 -16.45
CA THR A 33 -0.70 -10.50 -16.49
C THR A 33 -2.15 -10.98 -16.53
N PRO A 34 -2.41 -12.16 -17.09
CA PRO A 34 -3.73 -12.78 -17.04
C PRO A 34 -4.24 -12.95 -15.61
N GLY A 35 -5.54 -12.83 -15.39
CA GLY A 35 -6.17 -12.87 -14.08
C GLY A 35 -6.00 -14.16 -13.29
N ASN A 36 -5.59 -15.25 -13.95
CA ASN A 36 -5.28 -16.55 -13.33
C ASN A 36 -3.79 -16.75 -13.01
N THR A 37 -2.95 -15.75 -13.28
CA THR A 37 -1.51 -15.83 -12.98
C THR A 37 -1.28 -15.71 -11.47
N ASN A 38 -0.37 -16.54 -10.93
CA ASN A 38 0.05 -16.41 -9.54
C ASN A 38 0.91 -15.15 -9.38
N GLU A 39 0.47 -14.21 -8.54
CA GLU A 39 1.15 -12.94 -8.30
C GLU A 39 2.62 -13.09 -7.90
N GLN A 40 2.99 -14.15 -7.16
CA GLN A 40 4.38 -14.38 -6.76
C GLN A 40 5.33 -14.61 -7.94
N LYS A 41 4.81 -15.11 -9.07
CA LYS A 41 5.61 -15.38 -10.28
C LYS A 41 5.82 -14.13 -11.15
N THR A 42 5.08 -13.06 -10.91
CA THR A 42 5.13 -11.83 -11.72
C THR A 42 6.25 -10.88 -11.30
N LEU A 43 6.70 -10.96 -10.05
CA LEU A 43 7.71 -10.05 -9.49
C LEU A 43 9.07 -10.20 -10.19
N LEU A 44 9.61 -11.38 -10.23
CA LEU A 44 10.95 -11.67 -10.74
C LEU A 44 11.18 -11.24 -12.21
N PRO A 45 10.25 -11.49 -13.16
CA PRO A 45 10.40 -10.97 -14.53
C PRO A 45 10.41 -9.45 -14.60
N LEU A 46 9.61 -8.78 -13.75
CA LEU A 46 9.54 -7.33 -13.69
C LEU A 46 10.83 -6.74 -13.11
N GLU A 47 11.38 -7.30 -12.04
CA GLU A 47 12.67 -6.92 -11.47
C GLU A 47 13.81 -7.03 -12.49
N LYS A 48 13.90 -8.16 -13.20
CA LYS A 48 14.91 -8.35 -14.26
C LYS A 48 14.81 -7.31 -15.37
N ARG A 49 13.58 -6.94 -15.77
CA ARG A 49 13.35 -5.90 -16.76
C ARG A 49 13.82 -4.53 -16.26
N ILE A 50 13.47 -4.17 -15.02
CA ILE A 50 13.88 -2.89 -14.41
C ILE A 50 15.40 -2.80 -14.29
N MET A 51 16.05 -3.84 -13.79
CA MET A 51 17.51 -3.87 -13.66
C MET A 51 18.20 -3.65 -15.02
N ARG A 52 17.69 -4.27 -16.08
CA ARG A 52 18.20 -4.12 -17.44
C ARG A 52 17.93 -2.72 -18.00
N ASP A 53 16.67 -2.27 -17.93
CA ASP A 53 16.20 -1.08 -18.62
C ASP A 53 16.74 0.21 -17.97
N PHE A 54 17.01 0.19 -16.66
CA PHE A 54 17.61 1.29 -15.91
C PHE A 54 19.11 1.11 -15.63
N ALA A 55 19.72 0.02 -16.10
CA ALA A 55 21.15 -0.32 -15.87
C ALA A 55 21.52 -0.23 -14.37
N LEU A 56 20.66 -0.75 -13.49
CA LEU A 56 20.85 -0.65 -12.04
C LEU A 56 21.98 -1.57 -11.57
N SER A 57 22.93 -1.00 -10.84
CA SER A 57 24.01 -1.75 -10.18
C SER A 57 23.59 -2.33 -8.81
N LYS A 58 22.59 -1.73 -8.15
CA LYS A 58 22.04 -2.16 -6.86
C LYS A 58 20.51 -2.04 -6.89
N LEU A 59 19.81 -3.01 -6.31
CA LEU A 59 18.36 -3.02 -6.21
C LEU A 59 17.94 -3.47 -4.80
N VAL A 60 17.13 -2.66 -4.12
CA VAL A 60 16.44 -3.04 -2.89
C VAL A 60 14.96 -3.10 -3.17
N VAL A 61 14.35 -4.27 -3.02
CA VAL A 61 12.93 -4.51 -3.33
C VAL A 61 12.13 -4.57 -2.05
N CYS A 62 11.12 -3.70 -1.93
CA CYS A 62 10.18 -3.74 -0.81
C CYS A 62 8.84 -4.33 -1.24
N THR A 63 8.40 -5.40 -0.59
CA THR A 63 7.16 -6.12 -0.94
C THR A 63 6.28 -6.40 0.27
N ASP A 64 5.02 -6.73 -0.01
CA ASP A 64 4.12 -7.28 1.00
C ASP A 64 4.36 -8.79 1.21
N ALA A 65 3.64 -9.35 2.19
CA ALA A 65 3.71 -10.78 2.49
C ALA A 65 3.19 -11.69 1.34
N GLY A 66 2.43 -11.15 0.40
CA GLY A 66 1.89 -11.88 -0.77
C GLY A 66 2.97 -12.19 -1.79
N LEU A 67 4.00 -11.35 -1.90
CA LEU A 67 5.10 -11.49 -2.85
C LEU A 67 6.38 -12.08 -2.22
N SER A 68 6.36 -12.45 -0.93
CA SER A 68 7.51 -12.93 -0.16
C SER A 68 7.80 -14.42 -0.32
N SER A 69 7.66 -14.99 -1.53
CA SER A 69 8.01 -16.40 -1.77
C SER A 69 9.51 -16.65 -1.56
N LYS A 70 9.85 -17.91 -1.19
CA LYS A 70 11.25 -18.32 -1.11
C LYS A 70 12.02 -17.99 -2.39
N THR A 71 11.45 -18.23 -3.56
CA THR A 71 12.08 -17.95 -4.86
C THR A 71 12.40 -16.47 -5.03
N ASN A 72 11.46 -15.57 -4.68
CA ASN A 72 11.67 -14.13 -4.78
C ASN A 72 12.75 -13.66 -3.81
N ARG A 73 12.71 -14.13 -2.56
CA ARG A 73 13.74 -13.82 -1.55
C ARG A 73 15.12 -14.34 -1.95
N SER A 74 15.21 -15.60 -2.39
CA SER A 74 16.47 -16.19 -2.87
C SER A 74 17.05 -15.40 -4.04
N PHE A 75 16.24 -14.99 -5.02
CA PHE A 75 16.72 -14.16 -6.12
C PHE A 75 17.30 -12.84 -5.63
N ASN A 76 16.64 -12.20 -4.66
CA ASN A 76 17.05 -10.93 -4.10
C ASN A 76 18.11 -11.04 -2.97
N SER A 77 18.61 -12.25 -2.68
CA SER A 77 19.74 -12.49 -1.76
C SER A 77 21.08 -12.58 -2.47
N PHE A 78 21.14 -12.49 -3.80
CA PHE A 78 22.38 -12.64 -4.57
C PHE A 78 22.83 -11.34 -5.22
N ALA A 79 24.14 -11.21 -5.39
CA ALA A 79 24.80 -10.05 -5.97
C ALA A 79 24.44 -8.75 -5.21
N ASN A 80 24.28 -7.64 -5.92
CA ASN A 80 23.96 -6.34 -5.32
C ASN A 80 22.44 -6.15 -5.15
N ARG A 81 21.71 -7.22 -4.77
CA ARG A 81 20.27 -7.15 -4.53
C ARG A 81 19.97 -7.37 -3.06
N ALA A 82 18.93 -6.67 -2.59
CA ALA A 82 18.41 -6.85 -1.27
C ALA A 82 16.87 -6.74 -1.30
N TYR A 83 16.24 -7.15 -0.22
CA TYR A 83 14.79 -7.06 -0.08
C TYR A 83 14.39 -6.67 1.32
N VAL A 84 13.21 -6.06 1.43
CA VAL A 84 12.49 -5.83 2.67
C VAL A 84 11.08 -6.35 2.45
N THR A 85 10.66 -7.34 3.22
CA THR A 85 9.32 -7.91 3.05
C THR A 85 8.61 -8.12 4.38
N VAL A 86 7.29 -7.99 4.35
CA VAL A 86 6.45 -8.19 5.54
C VAL A 86 6.45 -9.65 5.94
N GLN A 87 6.71 -9.91 7.22
CA GLN A 87 6.64 -11.23 7.83
C GLN A 87 5.49 -11.33 8.81
N SER A 88 4.53 -12.20 8.54
CA SER A 88 3.44 -12.48 9.49
C SER A 88 3.98 -13.22 10.71
N LEU A 89 3.80 -12.66 11.91
CA LEU A 89 4.20 -13.32 13.16
C LEU A 89 3.49 -14.67 13.36
N LYS A 90 2.23 -14.79 12.95
CA LYS A 90 1.44 -16.02 13.02
C LYS A 90 2.04 -17.17 12.20
N LYS A 91 2.86 -16.85 11.18
CA LYS A 91 3.53 -17.84 10.29
C LYS A 91 4.96 -18.17 10.72
N LEU A 92 5.48 -17.50 11.74
CA LEU A 92 6.78 -17.83 12.32
C LEU A 92 6.75 -19.22 12.96
N LYS A 93 7.90 -19.91 13.01
CA LYS A 93 8.10 -21.09 13.82
C LYS A 93 7.89 -20.74 15.30
N GLN A 94 7.50 -21.71 16.12
CA GLN A 94 7.12 -21.48 17.52
C GLN A 94 8.20 -20.68 18.27
N HIS A 95 9.46 -21.14 18.28
CA HIS A 95 10.54 -20.48 19.00
C HIS A 95 10.82 -19.03 18.55
N LEU A 96 10.59 -18.71 17.26
CA LEU A 96 10.71 -17.34 16.75
C LEU A 96 9.50 -16.48 17.15
N ARG A 97 8.33 -17.09 17.20
CA ARG A 97 7.11 -16.43 17.64
C ARG A 97 7.15 -16.13 19.13
N ASP A 98 7.60 -17.08 19.95
CA ASP A 98 7.77 -16.89 21.38
C ASP A 98 8.79 -15.76 21.65
N TRP A 99 9.93 -15.77 20.96
CA TRP A 99 10.89 -14.68 21.03
C TRP A 99 10.30 -13.34 20.57
N ALA A 100 9.50 -13.30 19.49
CA ALA A 100 8.91 -12.08 18.96
C ALA A 100 7.88 -11.47 19.92
N LEU A 101 7.17 -12.30 20.68
CA LEU A 101 6.13 -11.87 21.63
C LEU A 101 6.66 -11.69 23.07
N ASP A 102 7.89 -12.12 23.36
CA ASP A 102 8.52 -11.91 24.66
C ASP A 102 8.62 -10.40 24.95
N PRO A 103 8.08 -9.91 26.08
CA PRO A 103 8.07 -8.49 26.41
C PRO A 103 9.45 -7.91 26.75
N GLN A 104 10.46 -8.74 26.90
CA GLN A 104 11.81 -8.29 27.27
C GLN A 104 12.69 -7.94 26.07
N ALA A 105 13.75 -7.16 26.34
CA ALA A 105 14.81 -6.82 25.39
C ALA A 105 14.32 -6.02 24.15
N TRP A 106 13.42 -5.08 24.35
CA TRP A 106 12.97 -4.14 23.33
C TRP A 106 13.76 -2.84 23.39
N HIS A 107 13.98 -2.23 22.25
CA HIS A 107 14.65 -0.94 22.12
C HIS A 107 13.67 0.08 21.55
N LEU A 108 13.62 1.27 22.14
CA LEU A 108 12.93 2.39 21.53
C LEU A 108 13.65 2.77 20.23
N ASN A 109 12.89 3.02 19.18
CA ASN A 109 13.46 3.34 17.88
C ASN A 109 14.41 4.55 17.99
N GLY A 110 15.69 4.34 17.65
CA GLY A 110 16.75 5.36 17.77
C GLY A 110 17.42 5.47 19.14
N SER A 111 17.14 4.56 20.09
CA SER A 111 17.76 4.52 21.42
C SER A 111 18.40 3.16 21.69
N SER A 112 19.49 3.16 22.45
CA SER A 112 20.13 1.95 22.96
C SER A 112 19.50 1.43 24.27
N THR A 113 18.55 2.17 24.87
CA THR A 113 17.89 1.78 26.11
C THR A 113 17.00 0.57 25.90
N VAL A 114 17.10 -0.39 26.80
CA VAL A 114 16.31 -1.62 26.77
C VAL A 114 15.02 -1.43 27.60
N PHE A 115 13.91 -1.82 27.02
CA PHE A 115 12.57 -1.72 27.60
C PHE A 115 11.93 -3.10 27.78
N ASN A 116 11.03 -3.18 28.76
CA ASN A 116 10.08 -4.26 28.93
C ASN A 116 8.69 -3.75 28.46
N LEU A 117 8.07 -4.39 27.47
CA LEU A 117 6.77 -3.95 26.95
C LEU A 117 5.63 -3.97 27.98
N ASN A 118 5.78 -4.67 29.09
CA ASN A 118 4.81 -4.65 30.19
C ASN A 118 4.88 -3.34 31.03
N GLU A 119 5.95 -2.58 30.88
CA GLU A 119 6.24 -1.38 31.69
C GLU A 119 6.22 -0.08 30.88
N ILE A 120 5.91 -0.15 29.59
CA ILE A 120 5.87 1.02 28.73
C ILE A 120 4.59 1.81 28.89
N ASP A 121 4.64 3.10 28.54
CA ASP A 121 3.45 3.93 28.40
C ASP A 121 2.69 3.57 27.12
N LEU A 122 1.52 2.97 27.27
CA LEU A 122 0.64 2.61 26.15
C LEU A 122 -0.10 3.82 25.56
N GLU A 123 -0.11 4.97 26.23
CA GLU A 123 -0.73 6.19 25.72
C GLU A 123 0.19 6.97 24.75
N ASP A 124 1.48 6.70 24.77
CA ASP A 124 2.42 7.30 23.82
C ASP A 124 2.19 6.77 22.39
N ASN A 125 1.52 7.58 21.59
CA ASN A 125 1.20 7.27 20.19
C ASN A 125 2.40 7.39 19.23
N THR A 126 3.52 7.94 19.69
CA THR A 126 4.69 8.20 18.85
C THR A 126 5.75 7.11 19.01
N ALA A 127 5.71 6.40 20.14
CA ALA A 127 6.68 5.36 20.46
C ALA A 127 6.59 4.16 19.52
N VAL A 128 7.75 3.74 19.03
CA VAL A 128 7.93 2.50 18.28
C VAL A 128 9.10 1.74 18.88
N TYR A 129 8.80 0.59 19.43
CA TYR A 129 9.80 -0.30 20.00
C TYR A 129 10.20 -1.36 18.99
N THR A 130 11.45 -1.76 18.96
CA THR A 130 11.98 -2.70 17.98
C THR A 130 12.82 -3.78 18.65
N LYS A 131 12.81 -4.95 18.06
CA LYS A 131 13.60 -6.11 18.46
C LYS A 131 14.04 -6.84 17.21
N GLU A 132 15.28 -7.27 17.16
CA GLU A 132 15.82 -7.89 15.94
C GLU A 132 16.73 -9.07 16.25
N ARG A 133 16.83 -9.98 15.28
CA ARG A 133 17.81 -11.06 15.28
C ARG A 133 18.04 -11.60 13.88
N TRP A 134 19.24 -12.12 13.64
CA TRP A 134 19.50 -12.94 12.45
C TRP A 134 18.91 -14.33 12.62
N ILE A 135 18.29 -14.82 11.57
CA ILE A 135 17.66 -16.14 11.48
C ILE A 135 18.17 -16.87 10.25
N HIS A 136 18.24 -18.17 10.34
CA HIS A 136 18.58 -19.04 9.22
C HIS A 136 17.38 -19.91 8.86
N GLU A 137 16.60 -19.47 7.86
CA GLU A 137 15.36 -20.13 7.50
C GLU A 137 15.33 -20.46 6.01
N ASN A 138 14.93 -21.70 5.68
CA ASN A 138 14.80 -22.15 4.30
C ASN A 138 16.09 -22.02 3.45
N GLY A 139 17.27 -22.04 4.07
CA GLY A 139 18.57 -21.84 3.41
C GLY A 139 18.85 -20.39 3.05
N LEU A 140 18.16 -19.45 3.68
CA LEU A 140 18.43 -18.02 3.60
C LEU A 140 18.86 -17.50 4.98
N GLU A 141 19.86 -16.65 4.99
CA GLU A 141 20.23 -15.86 6.15
C GLU A 141 19.51 -14.54 6.08
N GLU A 142 18.64 -14.28 7.06
CA GLU A 142 17.71 -13.16 7.06
C GLU A 142 17.72 -12.47 8.43
N ARG A 143 17.58 -11.17 8.44
CA ARG A 143 17.36 -10.38 9.64
C ARG A 143 15.87 -10.23 9.88
N LEU A 144 15.37 -10.81 10.97
CA LEU A 144 13.99 -10.65 11.43
C LEU A 144 13.92 -9.45 12.35
N ILE A 145 13.14 -8.46 11.96
CA ILE A 145 12.89 -7.24 12.72
C ILE A 145 11.41 -7.25 13.11
N ILE A 146 11.16 -7.15 14.43
CA ILE A 146 9.81 -7.00 14.95
C ILE A 146 9.69 -5.60 15.54
N SER A 147 8.64 -4.90 15.19
CA SER A 147 8.28 -3.63 15.82
C SER A 147 6.98 -3.77 16.62
N PHE A 148 6.88 -3.01 17.70
CA PHE A 148 5.68 -2.85 18.50
C PHE A 148 5.34 -1.36 18.62
N SER A 149 4.07 -1.00 18.44
CA SER A 149 3.59 0.37 18.60
C SER A 149 2.26 0.40 19.34
N PRO A 150 2.13 1.21 20.42
CA PRO A 150 0.86 1.42 21.12
C PRO A 150 -0.25 1.93 20.19
N LYS A 151 0.08 2.85 19.28
CA LYS A 151 -0.86 3.36 18.27
C LYS A 151 -1.40 2.23 17.38
N TYR A 152 -0.54 1.34 16.90
CA TYR A 152 -0.94 0.21 16.04
C TYR A 152 -1.75 -0.83 16.81
N LYS A 153 -1.41 -1.07 18.09
CA LYS A 153 -2.19 -1.93 19.00
C LYS A 153 -3.64 -1.45 19.10
N ARG A 154 -3.86 -0.18 19.45
CA ARG A 154 -5.21 0.41 19.56
C ARG A 154 -5.99 0.36 18.24
N TYR A 155 -5.31 0.59 17.13
CA TYR A 155 -5.92 0.46 15.80
C TYR A 155 -6.44 -0.96 15.55
N GLN A 156 -5.62 -1.98 15.86
CA GLN A 156 -6.02 -3.39 15.68
C GLN A 156 -7.13 -3.80 16.64
N GLU A 157 -7.07 -3.37 17.90
CA GLU A 157 -8.13 -3.57 18.89
C GLU A 157 -9.47 -2.98 18.44
N THR A 158 -9.45 -1.76 17.88
CA THR A 158 -10.65 -1.11 17.35
C THR A 158 -11.25 -1.89 16.18
N ILE A 159 -10.41 -2.36 15.24
CA ILE A 159 -10.89 -3.17 14.11
C ILE A 159 -11.47 -4.48 14.60
N ARG A 160 -10.80 -5.17 15.52
CA ARG A 160 -11.27 -6.44 16.09
C ARG A 160 -12.57 -6.24 16.86
N GLY A 161 -12.68 -5.19 17.67
CA GLY A 161 -13.93 -4.84 18.38
C GLY A 161 -15.11 -4.76 17.43
N ARG A 162 -14.99 -4.00 16.35
CA ARG A 162 -16.04 -3.91 15.31
C ARG A 162 -16.37 -5.25 14.64
N GLN A 163 -15.39 -6.14 14.51
CA GLN A 163 -15.60 -7.48 13.95
C GLN A 163 -16.32 -8.39 14.95
N ILE A 164 -16.01 -8.28 16.24
CA ILE A 164 -16.69 -9.00 17.32
C ILE A 164 -18.16 -8.54 17.42
N GLU A 165 -18.42 -7.24 17.40
CA GLU A 165 -19.79 -6.69 17.37
C GLU A 165 -20.61 -7.25 16.21
N ARG A 166 -20.03 -7.33 15.01
CA ARG A 166 -20.68 -7.95 13.86
C ARG A 166 -20.90 -9.46 14.03
N ALA A 167 -19.98 -10.15 14.69
CA ALA A 167 -20.13 -11.57 15.01
C ALA A 167 -21.27 -11.80 16.01
N CYS A 168 -21.38 -10.97 17.07
CA CYS A 168 -22.50 -10.99 18.00
C CYS A 168 -23.83 -10.80 17.28
N HIS A 169 -23.93 -9.80 16.42
CA HIS A 169 -25.15 -9.58 15.64
C HIS A 169 -25.50 -10.78 14.73
N GLN A 170 -24.51 -11.45 14.11
CA GLN A 170 -24.74 -12.66 13.33
C GLN A 170 -25.28 -13.83 14.19
N ILE A 171 -24.82 -13.94 15.44
CA ILE A 171 -25.32 -14.93 16.41
C ILE A 171 -26.78 -14.63 16.77
N GLU A 172 -27.09 -13.37 17.09
CA GLU A 172 -28.46 -12.93 17.48
C GLU A 172 -29.49 -13.20 16.38
N VAL A 173 -29.16 -12.89 15.12
CA VAL A 173 -30.05 -13.12 13.97
C VAL A 173 -30.00 -14.58 13.47
N LYS A 174 -29.34 -15.49 14.18
CA LYS A 174 -29.14 -16.91 13.81
C LYS A 174 -28.71 -17.10 12.35
N ALA A 175 -27.79 -16.24 11.88
CA ALA A 175 -27.31 -16.30 10.52
C ALA A 175 -26.71 -17.70 10.22
N PRO A 176 -26.87 -18.21 8.99
CA PRO A 176 -26.30 -19.52 8.64
C PRO A 176 -24.79 -19.51 8.84
N ALA A 177 -24.24 -20.54 9.51
CA ALA A 177 -22.79 -20.67 9.67
C ALA A 177 -22.14 -20.72 8.29
N ARG A 178 -21.27 -19.77 8.03
CA ARG A 178 -20.45 -19.73 6.84
C ARG A 178 -19.01 -20.11 7.24
N SER A 179 -18.40 -20.99 6.47
CA SER A 179 -16.96 -21.20 6.61
C SER A 179 -16.25 -19.87 6.36
N ALA A 180 -15.61 -19.33 7.36
CA ALA A 180 -14.84 -18.07 7.26
C ALA A 180 -13.59 -18.30 6.40
N LYS A 181 -13.74 -18.21 5.07
CA LYS A 181 -12.63 -18.32 4.12
C LYS A 181 -11.76 -17.07 4.11
N ASN A 182 -12.28 -15.94 4.59
CA ASN A 182 -11.57 -14.68 4.65
C ASN A 182 -11.09 -14.42 6.09
N PRO A 183 -9.79 -14.18 6.33
CA PRO A 183 -9.27 -13.82 7.65
C PRO A 183 -9.94 -12.59 8.29
N ASN A 184 -10.56 -11.72 7.50
CA ASN A 184 -11.27 -10.54 7.98
C ASN A 184 -12.79 -10.77 8.16
N ASP A 185 -13.28 -11.98 7.92
CA ASP A 185 -14.71 -12.29 8.11
C ASP A 185 -15.05 -12.38 9.61
N PRO A 186 -16.02 -11.61 10.13
CA PRO A 186 -16.50 -11.72 11.51
C PRO A 186 -16.90 -13.14 11.92
N ALA A 187 -17.41 -13.93 10.99
CA ALA A 187 -17.81 -15.31 11.24
C ALA A 187 -16.66 -16.21 11.77
N ARG A 188 -15.40 -15.77 11.62
CA ARG A 188 -14.25 -16.52 12.20
C ARG A 188 -14.26 -16.56 13.74
N PHE A 189 -14.95 -15.61 14.37
CA PHE A 189 -15.10 -15.54 15.82
C PHE A 189 -16.36 -16.25 16.34
N ILE A 190 -17.07 -16.95 15.45
CA ILE A 190 -18.26 -17.71 15.82
C ILE A 190 -17.90 -19.19 15.83
N GLN A 191 -18.18 -19.85 16.96
CA GLN A 191 -18.11 -21.30 17.10
C GLN A 191 -19.50 -21.91 17.18
N GLU A 192 -19.66 -23.10 16.62
CA GLU A 192 -20.89 -23.88 16.67
C GLU A 192 -20.72 -25.02 17.67
N LEU A 193 -21.48 -24.98 18.73
CA LEU A 193 -21.53 -26.07 19.70
C LEU A 193 -22.50 -27.14 19.20
N LYS A 194 -21.97 -28.36 19.01
CA LYS A 194 -22.71 -29.53 18.51
C LYS A 194 -23.15 -30.49 19.59
N THR A 195 -22.69 -30.27 20.83
CA THR A 195 -22.97 -31.11 21.98
C THR A 195 -23.53 -30.26 23.13
N THR A 196 -24.44 -30.81 23.89
CA THR A 196 -24.92 -30.23 25.16
C THR A 196 -23.80 -30.37 26.22
N PRO A 197 -23.86 -29.60 27.35
CA PRO A 197 -22.92 -29.78 28.46
C PRO A 197 -22.93 -31.20 29.04
N SER A 198 -24.02 -31.97 28.82
CA SER A 198 -24.17 -33.39 29.20
C SER A 198 -23.50 -34.37 28.23
N GLY A 199 -22.89 -33.88 27.13
CA GLY A 199 -22.22 -34.72 26.13
C GLY A 199 -23.12 -35.33 25.05
N GLU A 200 -24.42 -34.99 25.05
CA GLU A 200 -25.37 -35.45 24.03
C GLU A 200 -25.30 -34.56 22.77
N VAL A 201 -25.62 -35.12 21.61
CA VAL A 201 -25.69 -34.35 20.35
C VAL A 201 -26.81 -33.31 20.47
N ALA A 202 -26.47 -32.03 20.31
CA ALA A 202 -27.43 -30.94 20.40
C ALA A 202 -28.48 -31.05 19.28
N GLN A 203 -29.75 -31.14 19.63
CA GLN A 203 -30.85 -31.12 18.66
C GLN A 203 -31.01 -29.74 18.01
N GLN A 204 -30.56 -28.70 18.67
CA GLN A 204 -30.57 -27.32 18.15
C GLN A 204 -29.15 -26.78 18.02
N ARG A 205 -28.95 -26.02 16.96
CA ARG A 205 -27.71 -25.33 16.67
C ARG A 205 -27.51 -24.22 17.67
N HIS A 206 -26.43 -24.30 18.45
CA HIS A 206 -26.01 -23.27 19.39
C HIS A 206 -24.76 -22.55 18.88
N LEU A 207 -24.90 -21.25 18.60
CA LEU A 207 -23.79 -20.39 18.17
C LEU A 207 -23.32 -19.55 19.34
N SER A 208 -22.01 -19.48 19.55
CA SER A 208 -21.40 -18.64 20.58
C SER A 208 -20.11 -18.00 20.04
N LEU A 209 -19.61 -17.00 20.76
CA LEU A 209 -18.29 -16.43 20.45
C LEU A 209 -17.18 -17.42 20.82
N ASP A 210 -16.19 -17.53 19.96
CA ASP A 210 -14.94 -18.25 20.16
C ASP A 210 -13.95 -17.34 20.91
N LEU A 211 -14.03 -17.31 22.24
CA LEU A 211 -13.20 -16.47 23.10
C LEU A 211 -11.72 -16.83 23.00
N ASP A 212 -11.40 -18.12 22.91
CA ASP A 212 -10.02 -18.59 22.77
C ASP A 212 -9.37 -18.04 21.52
N LYS A 213 -10.11 -17.99 20.43
CA LYS A 213 -9.64 -17.45 19.16
C LYS A 213 -9.48 -15.93 19.22
N ILE A 214 -10.36 -15.23 19.91
CA ILE A 214 -10.26 -13.79 20.13
C ILE A 214 -8.98 -13.48 20.92
N ASP A 215 -8.72 -14.20 22.01
CA ASP A 215 -7.53 -14.01 22.84
C ASP A 215 -6.24 -14.41 22.11
N ASN A 216 -6.29 -15.52 21.35
CA ASN A 216 -5.19 -15.91 20.46
C ASN A 216 -4.86 -14.88 19.38
N GLU A 217 -5.83 -14.08 18.90
CA GLU A 217 -5.55 -12.98 17.98
C GLU A 217 -5.04 -11.74 18.70
N ARG A 218 -5.52 -11.47 19.93
CA ARG A 218 -5.17 -10.30 20.73
C ARG A 218 -3.67 -10.22 21.05
N GLN A 219 -3.01 -11.35 21.27
CA GLN A 219 -1.59 -11.38 21.61
C GLN A 219 -0.67 -10.77 20.52
N TYR A 220 -1.17 -10.65 19.28
CA TYR A 220 -0.39 -10.07 18.18
C TYR A 220 -0.65 -8.57 17.95
N ASP A 221 -1.51 -7.95 18.77
CA ASP A 221 -1.85 -6.55 18.60
C ASP A 221 -0.66 -5.63 18.89
N GLY A 222 -0.45 -4.69 17.99
CA GLY A 222 0.66 -3.76 18.04
C GLY A 222 1.95 -4.28 17.41
N PHE A 223 2.05 -5.58 17.14
CA PHE A 223 3.24 -6.18 16.57
C PHE A 223 3.22 -6.18 15.04
N TYR A 224 4.39 -5.91 14.46
CA TYR A 224 4.58 -5.94 13.02
C TYR A 224 5.96 -6.51 12.69
N GLY A 225 6.03 -7.45 11.77
CA GLY A 225 7.26 -8.15 11.42
C GLY A 225 7.73 -7.85 10.00
N VAL A 226 9.04 -7.72 9.86
CA VAL A 226 9.74 -7.55 8.59
C VAL A 226 10.92 -8.52 8.55
N VAL A 227 11.22 -9.09 7.38
CA VAL A 227 12.46 -9.82 7.10
C VAL A 227 13.22 -9.17 5.96
N THR A 228 14.54 -9.16 6.07
CA THR A 228 15.46 -8.53 5.13
C THR A 228 16.82 -9.21 5.14
N ASN A 229 17.61 -9.04 4.07
CA ASN A 229 19.04 -9.35 4.03
C ASN A 229 19.92 -8.09 4.13
N LEU A 230 19.32 -6.92 4.41
CA LEU A 230 20.06 -5.67 4.63
C LEU A 230 20.73 -5.65 6.01
N GLU A 231 21.93 -5.08 6.04
CA GLU A 231 22.70 -4.81 7.27
C GLU A 231 22.52 -3.37 7.78
N ASP A 232 21.78 -2.54 7.02
CA ASP A 232 21.48 -1.16 7.38
C ASP A 232 20.79 -1.08 8.77
N ASP A 233 20.78 0.11 9.38
CA ASP A 233 20.12 0.31 10.66
C ASP A 233 18.61 0.04 10.58
N VAL A 234 18.03 -0.36 11.71
CA VAL A 234 16.61 -0.74 11.81
C VAL A 234 15.67 0.38 11.35
N GLN A 235 16.02 1.64 11.64
CA GLN A 235 15.18 2.79 11.26
C GLN A 235 15.13 2.95 9.75
N THR A 236 16.25 2.81 9.08
CA THR A 236 16.33 2.86 7.61
C THR A 236 15.51 1.75 6.99
N ILE A 237 15.61 0.51 7.48
CA ILE A 237 14.82 -0.63 7.00
C ILE A 237 13.32 -0.41 7.22
N LEU A 238 12.92 0.04 8.40
CA LEU A 238 11.52 0.33 8.69
C LEU A 238 10.98 1.48 7.84
N ARG A 239 11.78 2.50 7.56
CA ARG A 239 11.43 3.60 6.65
C ARG A 239 11.18 3.11 5.23
N ILE A 240 12.03 2.21 4.71
CA ILE A 240 11.81 1.57 3.40
C ILE A 240 10.45 0.84 3.40
N ASN A 241 10.17 0.05 4.46
CA ASN A 241 8.90 -0.67 4.55
C ASN A 241 7.69 0.27 4.70
N GLN A 242 7.81 1.36 5.43
CA GLN A 242 6.73 2.34 5.61
C GLN A 242 6.30 2.97 4.27
N ARG A 243 7.22 3.22 3.35
CA ARG A 243 6.90 3.77 2.02
C ARG A 243 6.07 2.86 1.12
N ARG A 244 5.88 1.62 1.50
CA ARG A 244 5.02 0.68 0.77
C ARG A 244 3.57 1.16 0.61
N TRP A 245 3.07 2.02 1.51
CA TRP A 245 1.73 2.61 1.37
C TRP A 245 1.56 3.41 0.06
N GLU A 246 2.63 3.93 -0.51
CA GLU A 246 2.61 4.69 -1.77
C GLU A 246 2.12 3.83 -2.95
N ILE A 247 2.37 2.52 -2.92
CA ILE A 247 1.85 1.58 -3.92
C ILE A 247 0.33 1.43 -3.78
N GLU A 248 -0.15 1.28 -2.55
CA GLU A 248 -1.60 1.16 -2.28
C GLU A 248 -2.33 2.43 -2.70
N GLU A 249 -1.76 3.59 -2.39
CA GLU A 249 -2.26 4.90 -2.80
C GLU A 249 -2.25 5.06 -4.33
N SER A 250 -1.18 4.64 -5.01
CA SER A 250 -1.09 4.67 -6.47
C SER A 250 -2.19 3.82 -7.13
N PHE A 251 -2.45 2.61 -6.61
CA PHE A 251 -3.57 1.80 -7.09
C PHE A 251 -4.93 2.44 -6.76
N ARG A 252 -5.06 3.12 -5.63
CA ARG A 252 -6.28 3.85 -5.27
C ARG A 252 -6.54 4.98 -6.27
N ILE A 253 -5.54 5.81 -6.57
CA ILE A 253 -5.63 6.91 -7.55
C ILE A 253 -5.98 6.37 -8.94
N MET A 254 -5.30 5.34 -9.40
CA MET A 254 -5.61 4.72 -10.69
C MET A 254 -7.06 4.22 -10.75
N LYS A 255 -7.56 3.64 -9.67
CA LYS A 255 -8.92 3.11 -9.59
C LYS A 255 -9.98 4.21 -9.54
N SER A 256 -9.83 5.19 -8.62
CA SER A 256 -10.85 6.20 -8.33
C SER A 256 -10.77 7.36 -9.31
N GLU A 257 -9.59 7.94 -9.49
CA GLU A 257 -9.41 9.19 -10.23
C GLU A 257 -9.27 8.95 -11.74
N PHE A 258 -8.46 7.97 -12.13
CA PHE A 258 -8.23 7.67 -13.55
C PHE A 258 -9.19 6.61 -14.09
N LYS A 259 -10.03 6.02 -13.23
CA LYS A 259 -11.02 5.01 -13.59
C LYS A 259 -10.41 3.86 -14.42
N ALA A 260 -9.19 3.45 -14.05
CA ALA A 260 -8.48 2.37 -14.73
C ALA A 260 -9.27 1.05 -14.71
N ARG A 261 -10.26 0.92 -13.84
CA ARG A 261 -11.19 -0.21 -13.77
C ARG A 261 -12.63 0.25 -13.51
N PRO A 262 -13.67 -0.48 -13.95
CA PRO A 262 -13.60 -1.75 -14.70
C PRO A 262 -13.09 -1.56 -16.13
N VAL A 263 -12.37 -2.57 -16.66
CA VAL A 263 -11.85 -2.55 -18.05
C VAL A 263 -12.87 -3.21 -18.97
N TYR A 264 -13.55 -2.41 -19.79
CA TYR A 264 -14.54 -2.89 -20.77
C TYR A 264 -13.91 -3.37 -22.10
N LEU A 265 -12.64 -3.06 -22.34
CA LEU A 265 -11.92 -3.42 -23.55
C LEU A 265 -11.68 -4.93 -23.66
N GLN A 266 -11.76 -5.47 -24.90
CA GLN A 266 -11.55 -6.89 -25.20
C GLN A 266 -10.19 -7.13 -25.89
N ASN A 267 -9.76 -6.22 -26.74
CA ASN A 267 -8.52 -6.35 -27.51
C ASN A 267 -7.31 -6.12 -26.58
N GLU A 268 -6.34 -7.02 -26.65
CA GLU A 268 -5.14 -7.00 -25.81
C GLU A 268 -4.33 -5.70 -25.95
N LYS A 269 -4.04 -5.29 -27.18
CA LYS A 269 -3.31 -4.03 -27.44
C LYS A 269 -4.03 -2.79 -26.92
N ARG A 270 -5.37 -2.78 -26.98
CA ARG A 270 -6.18 -1.69 -26.42
C ARG A 270 -6.16 -1.71 -24.90
N ILE A 271 -6.13 -2.89 -24.26
CA ILE A 271 -5.98 -3.03 -22.81
C ILE A 271 -4.61 -2.50 -22.37
N GLU A 272 -3.54 -2.88 -23.07
CA GLU A 272 -2.19 -2.37 -22.82
C GLU A 272 -2.12 -0.84 -22.98
N ALA A 273 -2.66 -0.29 -24.06
CA ALA A 273 -2.71 1.15 -24.30
C ALA A 273 -3.49 1.89 -23.20
N HIS A 274 -4.60 1.33 -22.72
CA HIS A 274 -5.37 1.89 -21.61
C HIS A 274 -4.54 1.97 -20.33
N PHE A 275 -3.90 0.87 -19.92
CA PHE A 275 -3.07 0.86 -18.72
C PHE A 275 -1.80 1.70 -18.88
N LEU A 276 -1.20 1.75 -20.05
CA LEU A 276 -0.09 2.66 -20.35
C LEU A 276 -0.50 4.13 -20.16
N THR A 277 -1.68 4.51 -20.64
CA THR A 277 -2.22 5.87 -20.45
C THR A 277 -2.42 6.16 -18.96
N CYS A 278 -2.99 5.23 -18.20
CA CYS A 278 -3.16 5.39 -16.76
C CYS A 278 -1.81 5.47 -16.03
N PHE A 279 -0.83 4.67 -16.44
CA PHE A 279 0.54 4.69 -15.87
C PHE A 279 1.23 6.03 -16.15
N MET A 280 1.15 6.56 -17.36
CA MET A 280 1.69 7.87 -17.70
C MET A 280 1.02 8.98 -16.89
N ALA A 281 -0.30 8.93 -16.75
CA ALA A 281 -1.05 9.89 -15.93
C ALA A 281 -0.64 9.81 -14.46
N LEU A 282 -0.43 8.60 -13.92
CA LEU A 282 0.06 8.41 -12.56
C LEU A 282 1.46 8.98 -12.38
N THR A 283 2.37 8.75 -13.32
CA THR A 283 3.73 9.28 -13.27
C THR A 283 3.73 10.81 -13.25
N LEU A 284 2.96 11.45 -14.14
CA LEU A 284 2.81 12.91 -14.17
C LEU A 284 2.19 13.42 -12.86
N PHE A 285 1.18 12.75 -12.35
CA PHE A 285 0.53 13.10 -11.09
C PHE A 285 1.53 13.04 -9.92
N ARG A 286 2.30 11.95 -9.78
CA ARG A 286 3.29 11.79 -8.71
C ARG A 286 4.39 12.85 -8.76
N ILE A 287 4.89 13.19 -9.95
CA ILE A 287 5.86 14.28 -10.12
C ILE A 287 5.25 15.62 -9.67
N LEU A 288 4.00 15.89 -10.03
CA LEU A 288 3.32 17.11 -9.64
C LEU A 288 3.06 17.17 -8.13
N GLU A 289 2.62 16.06 -7.54
CA GLU A 289 2.39 15.93 -6.10
C GLU A 289 3.68 16.21 -5.30
N LYS A 290 4.81 15.64 -5.73
CA LYS A 290 6.14 15.93 -5.13
C LYS A 290 6.48 17.42 -5.21
N ARG A 291 6.27 18.08 -6.34
CA ARG A 291 6.49 19.53 -6.48
C ARG A 291 5.56 20.37 -5.59
N LEU A 292 4.42 19.83 -5.20
CA LEU A 292 3.47 20.44 -4.27
C LEU A 292 3.77 20.08 -2.80
N ASN A 293 4.89 19.37 -2.52
CA ASN A 293 5.31 18.88 -1.21
C ASN A 293 4.27 17.96 -0.54
N GLU A 294 3.54 17.18 -1.34
CA GLU A 294 2.58 16.13 -0.89
C GLU A 294 1.51 16.65 0.11
N THR A 295 1.19 17.93 0.05
CA THR A 295 0.27 18.58 1.00
C THR A 295 -1.19 18.54 0.55
N ILE A 296 -1.48 18.02 -0.64
CA ILE A 296 -2.79 18.13 -1.28
C ILE A 296 -3.27 16.74 -1.67
N SER A 297 -4.55 16.44 -1.39
CA SER A 297 -5.13 15.15 -1.78
C SER A 297 -5.20 14.98 -3.29
N ALA A 298 -5.08 13.73 -3.77
CA ALA A 298 -5.17 13.41 -5.20
C ALA A 298 -6.50 13.88 -5.80
N GLU A 299 -7.61 13.68 -5.09
CA GLU A 299 -8.93 14.10 -5.51
C GLU A 299 -8.98 15.62 -5.74
N THR A 300 -8.55 16.41 -4.75
CA THR A 300 -8.54 17.88 -4.82
C THR A 300 -7.67 18.38 -5.98
N LEU A 301 -6.46 17.82 -6.13
CA LEU A 301 -5.54 18.25 -7.19
C LEU A 301 -6.09 17.94 -8.57
N ILE A 302 -6.57 16.72 -8.80
CA ILE A 302 -7.11 16.30 -10.11
C ILE A 302 -8.39 17.07 -10.44
N GLN A 303 -9.27 17.29 -9.45
CA GLN A 303 -10.48 18.09 -9.66
C GLN A 303 -10.13 19.54 -10.02
N THR A 304 -9.20 20.18 -9.29
CA THR A 304 -8.74 21.52 -9.62
C THR A 304 -8.19 21.62 -11.05
N LEU A 305 -7.35 20.65 -11.46
CA LEU A 305 -6.80 20.63 -12.81
C LEU A 305 -7.88 20.47 -13.89
N ARG A 306 -8.95 19.70 -13.63
CA ARG A 306 -10.09 19.53 -14.53
C ARG A 306 -10.94 20.80 -14.66
N GLU A 307 -11.00 21.59 -13.61
CA GLU A 307 -11.78 22.83 -13.55
C GLU A 307 -11.02 24.04 -14.08
N MET A 308 -9.69 23.95 -14.30
CA MET A 308 -8.87 25.04 -14.80
C MET A 308 -9.06 25.28 -16.30
N ASP A 309 -10.28 25.58 -16.70
CA ASP A 309 -10.64 25.90 -18.08
C ASP A 309 -10.50 27.39 -18.42
N LEU A 310 -10.25 27.67 -19.72
CA LEU A 310 -10.09 29.00 -20.27
C LEU A 310 -11.03 29.15 -21.48
N HIS A 311 -11.89 30.14 -21.47
CA HIS A 311 -12.79 30.42 -22.57
C HIS A 311 -12.19 31.49 -23.53
N PRO A 312 -12.01 31.20 -24.81
CA PRO A 312 -11.48 32.17 -25.75
C PRO A 312 -12.48 33.29 -26.06
N ILE A 313 -12.01 34.56 -26.04
CA ILE A 313 -12.75 35.71 -26.49
C ILE A 313 -12.12 36.21 -27.78
N ARG A 314 -12.93 36.38 -28.80
CA ARG A 314 -12.48 36.81 -30.13
C ARG A 314 -11.71 38.14 -30.04
N ALA A 315 -10.47 38.14 -30.52
CA ALA A 315 -9.55 39.28 -30.60
C ALA A 315 -9.09 39.89 -29.24
N GLN A 316 -9.52 39.35 -28.09
CA GLN A 316 -9.18 39.91 -26.77
C GLN A 316 -8.29 39.00 -25.91
N GLY A 317 -8.46 37.70 -26.05
CA GLY A 317 -7.70 36.74 -25.23
C GLY A 317 -8.55 35.61 -24.67
N TYR A 318 -8.38 35.30 -23.39
CA TYR A 318 -9.05 34.19 -22.73
C TYR A 318 -9.57 34.61 -21.34
N ILE A 319 -10.78 34.20 -20.99
CA ILE A 319 -11.33 34.34 -19.65
C ILE A 319 -11.11 33.04 -18.89
N PRO A 320 -10.48 33.07 -17.69
CA PRO A 320 -10.46 31.93 -16.78
C PRO A 320 -11.88 31.62 -16.29
N LEU A 321 -12.32 30.36 -16.44
CA LEU A 321 -13.60 29.89 -15.90
C LEU A 321 -13.48 29.29 -14.53
N PHE A 322 -12.26 29.16 -14.01
CA PHE A 322 -11.99 28.56 -12.71
C PHE A 322 -11.92 29.62 -11.59
N LYS A 323 -12.29 29.21 -10.38
CA LYS A 323 -12.16 30.04 -9.19
C LYS A 323 -10.69 30.05 -8.73
N ARG A 324 -10.18 31.26 -8.47
CA ARG A 324 -8.85 31.41 -7.87
C ARG A 324 -8.82 30.86 -6.43
N THR A 325 -7.85 29.99 -6.14
CA THR A 325 -7.62 29.36 -4.83
C THR A 325 -6.12 29.36 -4.53
N ALA A 326 -5.74 29.11 -3.28
CA ALA A 326 -4.33 28.93 -2.91
C ALA A 326 -3.63 27.84 -3.74
N LEU A 327 -4.36 26.79 -4.13
CA LEU A 327 -3.83 25.71 -4.96
C LEU A 327 -3.59 26.18 -6.40
N THR A 328 -4.54 26.90 -7.02
CA THR A 328 -4.34 27.43 -8.38
C THR A 328 -3.19 28.42 -8.43
N ASP A 329 -3.01 29.26 -7.38
CA ASP A 329 -1.88 30.18 -7.27
C ASP A 329 -0.54 29.43 -7.13
N LYS A 330 -0.51 28.36 -6.32
CA LYS A 330 0.67 27.51 -6.15
C LYS A 330 1.05 26.81 -7.45
N LEU A 331 0.07 26.29 -8.18
CA LEU A 331 0.28 25.67 -9.50
C LEU A 331 0.86 26.68 -10.51
N GLN A 332 0.28 27.88 -10.60
CA GLN A 332 0.78 28.91 -11.50
C GLN A 332 2.22 29.34 -11.14
N LYS A 333 2.54 29.45 -9.84
CA LYS A 333 3.90 29.77 -9.39
C LYS A 333 4.90 28.69 -9.79
N ILE A 334 4.56 27.40 -9.59
CA ILE A 334 5.43 26.26 -9.92
C ILE A 334 5.73 26.19 -11.43
N PHE A 335 4.72 26.43 -12.26
CA PHE A 335 4.86 26.36 -13.71
C PHE A 335 5.21 27.70 -14.38
N GLY A 336 5.27 28.79 -13.63
CA GLY A 336 5.53 30.12 -14.15
C GLY A 336 4.40 30.67 -15.04
N TYR A 337 3.18 30.16 -14.89
CA TYR A 337 2.01 30.63 -15.66
C TYR A 337 1.36 31.86 -15.03
N GLN A 338 0.69 32.64 -15.85
CA GLN A 338 -0.11 33.78 -15.45
C GLN A 338 -1.51 33.62 -16.04
N LEU A 339 -2.42 33.06 -15.24
CA LEU A 339 -3.78 32.71 -15.64
C LEU A 339 -4.86 33.32 -14.71
N SER A 340 -4.48 34.03 -13.64
CA SER A 340 -5.41 34.53 -12.61
C SER A 340 -5.81 36.01 -12.82
N THR A 341 -5.80 36.50 -14.04
CA THR A 341 -6.31 37.82 -14.42
C THR A 341 -7.73 37.69 -14.97
N GLU A 342 -8.55 38.73 -14.90
CA GLU A 342 -9.91 38.72 -15.46
C GLU A 342 -9.90 38.33 -16.94
N ILE A 343 -8.95 38.86 -17.70
CA ILE A 343 -8.67 38.47 -19.08
C ILE A 343 -7.17 38.16 -19.20
N VAL A 344 -6.87 36.99 -19.68
CA VAL A 344 -5.52 36.59 -20.10
C VAL A 344 -5.35 37.01 -21.57
N ASP A 345 -4.62 38.09 -21.78
CA ASP A 345 -4.38 38.62 -23.13
C ASP A 345 -3.61 37.63 -24.01
N MET A 346 -3.66 37.86 -25.34
CA MET A 346 -3.05 36.97 -26.32
C MET A 346 -1.53 36.83 -26.16
N ASP A 347 -0.84 37.88 -25.69
CA ASP A 347 0.62 37.82 -25.55
C ASP A 347 1.02 37.07 -24.27
N THR A 348 0.31 37.26 -23.18
CA THR A 348 0.43 36.46 -21.97
C THR A 348 0.15 34.99 -22.28
N MET A 349 -0.88 34.66 -23.06
CA MET A 349 -1.15 33.27 -23.47
C MET A 349 -0.04 32.70 -24.35
N LYS A 350 0.51 33.48 -25.29
CA LYS A 350 1.68 33.05 -26.09
C LYS A 350 2.88 32.76 -25.18
N LYS A 351 3.13 33.64 -24.18
CA LYS A 351 4.19 33.44 -23.19
C LYS A 351 3.97 32.14 -22.40
N ASN A 352 2.76 31.90 -21.87
CA ASN A 352 2.42 30.66 -21.17
C ASN A 352 2.63 29.41 -22.05
N LYS A 353 2.18 29.46 -23.31
CA LYS A 353 2.41 28.38 -24.29
C LYS A 353 3.90 28.17 -24.60
N ARG A 354 4.71 29.23 -24.62
CA ARG A 354 6.16 29.14 -24.80
C ARG A 354 6.83 28.48 -23.60
N ILE A 355 6.44 28.86 -22.38
CA ILE A 355 6.92 28.26 -21.13
C ILE A 355 6.63 26.74 -21.13
N SER A 356 5.40 26.32 -21.49
CA SER A 356 5.02 24.91 -21.52
C SER A 356 5.84 24.05 -22.51
N LYS A 357 6.48 24.67 -23.51
CA LYS A 357 7.32 23.99 -24.50
C LYS A 357 8.82 23.99 -24.13
N GLN A 358 9.23 24.70 -23.08
CA GLN A 358 10.63 24.76 -22.67
C GLN A 358 11.02 23.54 -21.87
N LYS A 359 12.01 22.76 -22.35
CA LYS A 359 12.58 21.59 -21.66
C LYS A 359 13.23 21.92 -20.30
N LYS A 360 13.55 23.19 -20.02
CA LYS A 360 14.21 23.64 -18.77
C LYS A 360 13.40 23.45 -17.50
N LEU A 361 12.07 23.28 -17.57
CA LEU A 361 11.23 23.03 -16.39
C LEU A 361 11.50 21.67 -15.72
N LEU A 362 12.22 20.78 -16.39
CA LEU A 362 12.57 19.45 -15.87
C LEU A 362 13.96 19.40 -15.19
N GLN A 363 14.77 20.48 -15.30
CA GLN A 363 16.18 20.47 -14.88
C GLN A 363 16.51 21.33 -13.66
N SER A 364 15.58 22.10 -13.11
CA SER A 364 15.84 22.90 -11.93
C SER A 364 15.38 22.21 -10.65
N GLU A 365 16.36 21.89 -9.85
CA GLU A 365 16.38 21.54 -8.43
C GLU A 365 16.01 20.10 -8.06
N HIS A 366 17.04 19.37 -7.72
CA HIS A 366 17.14 18.17 -6.88
C HIS A 366 15.83 17.46 -6.52
N ILE A 367 15.54 16.40 -7.30
CA ILE A 367 14.65 15.30 -6.87
C ILE A 367 15.38 14.45 -5.85
#